data_6d3875f872e413fea409664ebe94b4d9
#
_entry.id   6d3875f872e413fea409664ebe94b4d9
#
_cell.length_a   1.000
_cell.length_b   1.000
_cell.length_c   1.000
_cell.angle_alpha   90.00
_cell.angle_beta   90.00
_cell.angle_gamma   90.00
#
_symmetry.space_group_name_H-M   'P 1'
#
loop_
_entity.id
_entity.type
_entity.pdbx_description
1 polymer ?
#
loop_
_entity_poly.entity_id
_entity_poly.type
_entity_poly.pdbx_seq_one_letter_code
_entity_poly.pdbx_strand_id
1 'polypeptide(L)'
;KQLVENSDPYTTYDIDLTYITPRGNWYAASWKGDPSKSGGLVANIGIHFIDMLHWIFGTAEKVIVHHLSLDCAAGFLQLKKARVRYFLSVNPKHSPLHESNPMSPYRHITINGKDFNFTNGFTDLHTLSYDRIFAGKGFSLDDTRDSINTLETIRQATVIGLTGDYHPLLRKL
;
A
#
# COMPACT_ATOMS: atom_id res chain seq x y z
N LYS A 1 -4.85 15.25 3.13
CA LYS A 1 -5.76 15.01 4.24
C LYS A 1 -6.76 16.15 4.37
N GLN A 2 -6.34 17.41 4.55
CA GLN A 2 -7.23 18.58 4.68
C GLN A 2 -8.30 18.67 3.58
N LEU A 3 -7.95 18.42 2.32
CA LEU A 3 -8.92 18.41 1.20
C LEU A 3 -9.99 17.33 1.37
N VAL A 4 -9.63 16.17 1.89
CA VAL A 4 -10.57 15.06 2.15
C VAL A 4 -11.45 15.35 3.36
N GLU A 5 -10.88 15.94 4.41
CA GLU A 5 -11.64 16.33 5.60
C GLU A 5 -12.67 17.43 5.32
N ASN A 6 -12.33 18.36 4.41
CA ASN A 6 -13.22 19.46 3.99
C ASN A 6 -14.15 19.08 2.83
N SER A 7 -14.07 17.88 2.29
CA SER A 7 -14.97 17.42 1.24
C SER A 7 -16.35 17.07 1.81
N ASP A 8 -17.35 17.07 0.93
CA ASP A 8 -18.68 16.57 1.24
C ASP A 8 -18.60 15.18 1.92
N PRO A 9 -19.35 14.92 3.00
CA PRO A 9 -19.34 13.62 3.69
C PRO A 9 -19.58 12.41 2.80
N TYR A 10 -20.33 12.58 1.71
CA TYR A 10 -20.65 11.53 0.74
C TYR A 10 -19.62 11.40 -0.39
N THR A 11 -18.60 12.24 -0.42
CA THR A 11 -17.54 12.15 -1.43
C THR A 11 -16.73 10.88 -1.25
N THR A 12 -16.65 10.07 -2.29
CA THR A 12 -15.79 8.88 -2.36
C THR A 12 -14.73 9.08 -3.43
N TYR A 13 -13.49 8.75 -3.10
CA TYR A 13 -12.34 8.89 -4.00
C TYR A 13 -12.00 7.54 -4.61
N ASP A 14 -11.82 7.49 -5.94
CA ASP A 14 -11.28 6.32 -6.64
C ASP A 14 -9.76 6.41 -6.73
N ILE A 15 -9.06 5.38 -6.23
CA ILE A 15 -7.60 5.38 -6.11
C ILE A 15 -7.03 4.12 -6.76
N ASP A 16 -6.05 4.30 -7.65
CA ASP A 16 -5.15 3.23 -8.06
C ASP A 16 -3.78 3.47 -7.43
N LEU A 17 -3.34 2.51 -6.62
CA LEU A 17 -2.04 2.53 -5.96
C LEU A 17 -1.14 1.46 -6.57
N THR A 18 -0.06 1.86 -7.20
CA THR A 18 0.99 0.97 -7.69
C THR A 18 2.29 1.24 -6.94
N TYR A 19 2.85 0.20 -6.33
CA TYR A 19 4.20 0.25 -5.80
C TYR A 19 4.97 -1.00 -6.18
N ILE A 20 5.95 -0.81 -7.07
CA ILE A 20 6.86 -1.87 -7.49
C ILE A 20 8.25 -1.44 -7.07
N THR A 21 8.86 -2.23 -6.18
CA THR A 21 10.20 -1.97 -5.66
C THR A 21 11.07 -3.19 -5.88
N PRO A 22 11.75 -3.27 -7.05
CA PRO A 22 12.55 -4.43 -7.41
C PRO A 22 13.53 -4.82 -6.32
N ARG A 23 13.59 -6.12 -6.05
CA ARG A 23 14.54 -6.69 -5.09
C ARG A 23 15.36 -7.76 -5.79
N GLY A 24 16.63 -7.86 -5.44
CA GLY A 24 17.49 -8.93 -5.92
C GLY A 24 17.21 -10.27 -5.25
N ASN A 25 17.91 -11.32 -5.68
CA ASN A 25 17.77 -12.69 -5.16
C ASN A 25 17.93 -12.78 -3.62
N TRP A 26 18.67 -11.83 -3.03
CA TRP A 26 18.85 -11.74 -1.59
C TRP A 26 17.52 -11.61 -0.82
N TYR A 27 16.51 -10.98 -1.43
CA TYR A 27 15.23 -10.79 -0.78
C TYR A 27 14.53 -12.13 -0.49
N ALA A 28 14.45 -12.99 -1.50
CA ALA A 28 13.86 -14.34 -1.36
C ALA A 28 14.70 -15.24 -0.42
N ALA A 29 16.03 -15.08 -0.41
CA ALA A 29 16.93 -15.83 0.45
C ALA A 29 16.97 -15.32 1.91
N SER A 30 16.50 -14.10 2.17
CA SER A 30 16.47 -13.51 3.51
C SER A 30 15.18 -13.86 4.27
N TRP A 31 15.16 -13.51 5.57
CA TRP A 31 13.95 -13.65 6.39
C TRP A 31 12.74 -12.88 5.82
N LYS A 32 12.96 -11.86 5.00
CA LYS A 32 11.90 -11.07 4.35
C LYS A 32 11.14 -11.87 3.30
N GLY A 33 11.78 -12.84 2.65
CA GLY A 33 11.15 -13.75 1.70
C GLY A 33 10.35 -14.87 2.35
N ASP A 34 10.46 -15.04 3.68
CA ASP A 34 9.70 -16.03 4.44
C ASP A 34 8.46 -15.38 5.08
N PRO A 35 7.23 -15.64 4.59
CA PRO A 35 6.02 -15.02 5.12
C PRO A 35 5.76 -15.32 6.60
N SER A 36 6.25 -16.47 7.10
CA SER A 36 6.07 -16.87 8.51
C SER A 36 6.89 -15.98 9.46
N LYS A 37 8.01 -15.43 8.97
CA LYS A 37 8.90 -14.56 9.74
C LYS A 37 8.63 -13.08 9.52
N SER A 38 8.34 -12.71 8.29
CA SER A 38 8.23 -11.31 7.87
C SER A 38 6.80 -10.76 7.84
N GLY A 39 5.80 -11.64 7.89
CA GLY A 39 4.41 -11.28 7.61
C GLY A 39 4.09 -11.18 6.11
N GLY A 40 5.06 -11.49 5.24
CA GLY A 40 4.89 -11.49 3.78
C GLY A 40 5.06 -10.12 3.12
N LEU A 41 4.82 -10.09 1.82
CA LEU A 41 5.06 -8.91 0.97
C LEU A 41 4.29 -7.68 1.46
N VAL A 42 3.02 -7.83 1.79
CA VAL A 42 2.17 -6.69 2.19
C VAL A 42 2.66 -6.08 3.51
N ALA A 43 3.14 -6.90 4.45
CA ALA A 43 3.77 -6.40 5.68
C ALA A 43 5.06 -5.64 5.40
N ASN A 44 5.88 -6.15 4.48
CA ASN A 44 7.20 -5.58 4.20
C ASN A 44 7.15 -4.26 3.44
N ILE A 45 6.25 -4.12 2.47
CA ILE A 45 6.21 -2.94 1.59
C ILE A 45 4.85 -2.25 1.54
N GLY A 46 3.76 -2.94 1.89
CA GLY A 46 2.39 -2.43 1.81
C GLY A 46 1.93 -1.65 3.02
N ILE A 47 2.41 -2.02 4.21
CA ILE A 47 1.91 -1.46 5.48
C ILE A 47 1.95 0.07 5.53
N HIS A 48 3.00 0.69 5.00
CA HIS A 48 3.12 2.15 4.96
C HIS A 48 2.05 2.84 4.12
N PHE A 49 1.64 2.19 3.02
CA PHE A 49 0.55 2.72 2.17
C PHE A 49 -0.80 2.48 2.80
N ILE A 50 -1.02 1.33 3.44
CA ILE A 50 -2.26 1.04 4.18
C ILE A 50 -2.45 2.08 5.28
N ASP A 51 -1.42 2.35 6.06
CA ASP A 51 -1.43 3.34 7.13
C ASP A 51 -1.72 4.75 6.62
N MET A 52 -1.01 5.18 5.57
CA MET A 52 -1.24 6.45 4.91
C MET A 52 -2.68 6.58 4.40
N LEU A 53 -3.21 5.54 3.77
CA LEU A 53 -4.57 5.52 3.23
C LEU A 53 -5.61 5.60 4.35
N HIS A 54 -5.43 4.86 5.45
CA HIS A 54 -6.30 4.94 6.62
C HIS A 54 -6.29 6.34 7.25
N TRP A 55 -5.11 6.93 7.39
CA TRP A 55 -4.94 8.26 7.94
C TRP A 55 -5.62 9.36 7.11
N ILE A 56 -5.68 9.18 5.78
CA ILE A 56 -6.27 10.17 4.85
C ILE A 56 -7.76 9.92 4.64
N PHE A 57 -8.17 8.65 4.39
CA PHE A 57 -9.49 8.30 3.87
C PHE A 57 -10.35 7.50 4.85
N GLY A 58 -9.83 7.26 6.05
CA GLY A 58 -10.51 6.46 7.08
C GLY A 58 -10.23 4.97 6.96
N THR A 59 -10.69 4.20 7.94
CA THR A 59 -10.42 2.78 8.09
C THR A 59 -11.08 1.92 7.00
N ALA A 60 -10.53 0.73 6.77
CA ALA A 60 -11.08 -0.22 5.81
C ALA A 60 -12.39 -0.84 6.32
N GLU A 61 -13.42 -0.82 5.48
CA GLU A 61 -14.73 -1.44 5.71
C GLU A 61 -14.85 -2.77 4.97
N LYS A 62 -14.09 -2.93 3.87
CA LYS A 62 -14.04 -4.17 3.10
C LYS A 62 -12.65 -4.37 2.51
N VAL A 63 -12.20 -5.62 2.55
CA VAL A 63 -10.92 -6.06 1.98
C VAL A 63 -11.19 -7.19 1.00
N ILE A 64 -10.64 -7.06 -0.21
CA ILE A 64 -10.69 -8.10 -1.24
C ILE A 64 -9.26 -8.35 -1.72
N VAL A 65 -8.87 -9.60 -1.84
CA VAL A 65 -7.56 -9.99 -2.37
C VAL A 65 -7.73 -10.69 -3.71
N HIS A 66 -7.17 -10.09 -4.74
CA HIS A 66 -7.24 -10.64 -6.10
C HIS A 66 -6.03 -11.50 -6.45
N HIS A 67 -4.88 -11.18 -5.86
CA HIS A 67 -3.63 -11.93 -6.04
C HIS A 67 -2.75 -11.80 -4.79
N LEU A 68 -2.14 -12.90 -4.39
CA LEU A 68 -1.19 -12.92 -3.27
C LEU A 68 -0.15 -14.01 -3.52
N SER A 69 1.10 -13.60 -3.74
CA SER A 69 2.27 -14.46 -3.93
C SER A 69 3.46 -13.93 -3.12
N LEU A 70 4.62 -14.60 -3.23
CA LEU A 70 5.84 -14.16 -2.54
C LEU A 70 6.39 -12.84 -3.08
N ASP A 71 6.09 -12.50 -4.33
CA ASP A 71 6.65 -11.35 -5.04
C ASP A 71 5.61 -10.33 -5.50
N CYS A 72 4.31 -10.64 -5.39
CA CYS A 72 3.23 -9.74 -5.81
C CYS A 72 2.00 -9.88 -4.92
N ALA A 73 1.36 -8.74 -4.63
CA ALA A 73 0.05 -8.69 -3.98
C ALA A 73 -0.82 -7.63 -4.64
N ALA A 74 -2.06 -7.97 -4.96
CA ALA A 74 -3.02 -7.05 -5.54
C ALA A 74 -4.42 -7.28 -4.94
N GLY A 75 -5.14 -6.20 -4.73
CA GLY A 75 -6.46 -6.28 -4.14
C GLY A 75 -7.22 -4.96 -4.17
N PHE A 76 -8.31 -4.95 -3.43
CA PHE A 76 -9.20 -3.82 -3.29
C PHE A 76 -9.51 -3.56 -1.82
N LEU A 77 -9.46 -2.29 -1.42
CA LEU A 77 -9.88 -1.82 -0.11
C LEU A 77 -11.03 -0.83 -0.30
N GLN A 78 -12.17 -1.10 0.33
CA GLN A 78 -13.18 -0.09 0.55
C GLN A 78 -12.86 0.61 1.86
N LEU A 79 -12.50 1.89 1.78
CA LEU A 79 -12.30 2.76 2.94
C LEU A 79 -13.53 3.64 3.13
N LYS A 80 -13.66 4.29 4.27
CA LYS A 80 -14.79 5.21 4.56
C LYS A 80 -15.00 6.26 3.48
N LYS A 81 -13.91 6.83 2.93
CA LYS A 81 -13.94 7.88 1.90
C LYS A 81 -13.22 7.50 0.61
N ALA A 82 -12.80 6.24 0.40
CA ALA A 82 -12.11 5.85 -0.83
C ALA A 82 -12.35 4.40 -1.23
N ARG A 83 -12.25 4.16 -2.54
CA ARG A 83 -12.15 2.85 -3.16
C ARG A 83 -10.73 2.73 -3.70
N VAL A 84 -9.97 1.78 -3.19
CA VAL A 84 -8.54 1.66 -3.51
C VAL A 84 -8.25 0.33 -4.16
N ARG A 85 -7.79 0.34 -5.39
CA ARG A 85 -7.19 -0.82 -6.05
C ARG A 85 -5.68 -0.73 -5.85
N TYR A 86 -5.10 -1.71 -5.19
CA TYR A 86 -3.66 -1.73 -4.96
C TYR A 86 -2.94 -2.83 -5.73
N PHE A 87 -1.71 -2.52 -6.15
CA PHE A 87 -0.77 -3.45 -6.77
C PHE A 87 0.62 -3.23 -6.19
N LEU A 88 1.13 -4.21 -5.46
CA LEU A 88 2.41 -4.19 -4.77
C LEU A 88 3.29 -5.31 -5.33
N SER A 89 4.55 -5.01 -5.69
CA SER A 89 5.45 -6.04 -6.18
C SER A 89 6.92 -5.76 -5.85
N VAL A 90 7.69 -6.83 -5.72
CA VAL A 90 9.16 -6.80 -5.67
C VAL A 90 9.80 -7.36 -6.94
N ASN A 91 8.98 -7.82 -7.89
CA ASN A 91 9.43 -8.38 -9.15
C ASN A 91 9.63 -7.27 -10.19
N PRO A 92 10.86 -7.07 -10.73
CA PRO A 92 11.12 -6.05 -11.73
C PRO A 92 10.31 -6.23 -13.03
N LYS A 93 9.92 -7.45 -13.37
CA LYS A 93 9.14 -7.74 -14.59
C LYS A 93 7.74 -7.14 -14.57
N HIS A 94 7.20 -6.85 -13.39
CA HIS A 94 5.89 -6.22 -13.26
C HIS A 94 5.92 -4.70 -13.46
N SER A 95 7.14 -4.11 -13.49
CA SER A 95 7.31 -2.66 -13.64
C SER A 95 7.07 -2.22 -15.09
N PRO A 96 6.31 -1.13 -15.32
CA PRO A 96 6.26 -0.46 -16.61
C PRO A 96 7.62 0.05 -17.09
N LEU A 97 8.59 0.19 -16.17
CA LEU A 97 9.97 0.63 -16.45
C LEU A 97 10.92 -0.56 -16.70
N HIS A 98 10.41 -1.80 -16.76
CA HIS A 98 11.25 -3.00 -16.82
C HIS A 98 12.29 -2.97 -17.95
N GLU A 99 11.90 -2.54 -19.14
CA GLU A 99 12.81 -2.50 -20.30
C GLU A 99 13.83 -1.34 -20.22
N SER A 100 13.44 -0.20 -19.66
CA SER A 100 14.28 1.00 -19.61
C SER A 100 15.17 1.05 -18.36
N ASN A 101 14.63 0.68 -17.19
CA ASN A 101 15.33 0.69 -15.92
C ASN A 101 14.75 -0.34 -14.95
N PRO A 102 15.12 -1.63 -15.11
CA PRO A 102 14.48 -2.74 -14.40
C PRO A 102 14.62 -2.71 -12.88
N MET A 103 15.63 -2.04 -12.35
CA MET A 103 15.88 -1.94 -10.90
C MET A 103 15.35 -0.65 -10.28
N SER A 104 14.76 0.24 -11.07
CA SER A 104 14.17 1.48 -10.56
C SER A 104 12.84 1.20 -9.86
N PRO A 105 12.63 1.71 -8.64
CA PRO A 105 11.32 1.66 -8.02
C PRO A 105 10.28 2.45 -8.83
N TYR A 106 9.10 1.85 -9.02
CA TYR A 106 7.95 2.51 -9.64
C TYR A 106 6.87 2.76 -8.60
N ARG A 107 6.58 4.03 -8.36
CA ARG A 107 5.52 4.49 -7.44
C ARG A 107 4.55 5.34 -8.23
N HIS A 108 3.30 4.94 -8.23
CA HIS A 108 2.28 5.64 -8.97
C HIS A 108 0.96 5.59 -8.20
N ILE A 109 0.37 6.74 -7.96
CA ILE A 109 -0.97 6.86 -7.37
C ILE A 109 -1.79 7.75 -8.29
N THR A 110 -2.99 7.29 -8.64
CA THR A 110 -4.01 8.15 -9.22
C THR A 110 -5.14 8.37 -8.21
N ILE A 111 -5.71 9.54 -8.22
CA ILE A 111 -6.90 9.89 -7.45
C ILE A 111 -7.93 10.45 -8.43
N ASN A 112 -9.07 9.78 -8.56
CA ASN A 112 -10.11 10.10 -9.53
C ASN A 112 -9.56 10.24 -10.97
N GLY A 113 -8.65 9.32 -11.35
CA GLY A 113 -8.02 9.27 -12.66
C GLY A 113 -6.95 10.35 -12.91
N LYS A 114 -6.59 11.15 -11.92
CA LYS A 114 -5.50 12.15 -12.02
C LYS A 114 -4.28 11.67 -11.27
N ASP A 115 -3.11 11.82 -11.90
CA ASP A 115 -1.84 11.46 -11.27
C ASP A 115 -1.57 12.33 -10.03
N PHE A 116 -1.18 11.65 -8.96
CA PHE A 116 -0.78 12.28 -7.72
C PHE A 116 0.69 11.98 -7.42
N ASN A 117 1.53 13.01 -7.45
CA ASN A 117 2.95 12.87 -7.14
C ASN A 117 3.19 13.18 -5.66
N PHE A 118 3.77 12.23 -4.94
CA PHE A 118 4.11 12.35 -3.51
C PHE A 118 5.61 12.15 -3.22
N THR A 119 6.44 12.24 -4.24
CA THR A 119 7.88 11.93 -4.16
C THR A 119 8.64 12.87 -3.20
N ASN A 120 8.17 14.09 -3.00
CA ASN A 120 8.88 15.12 -2.24
C ASN A 120 8.48 15.23 -0.76
N GLY A 121 7.68 14.32 -0.23
CA GLY A 121 7.11 14.41 1.12
C GLY A 121 7.89 13.70 2.24
N PHE A 122 9.07 13.13 1.96
CA PHE A 122 9.75 12.21 2.88
C PHE A 122 11.07 12.77 3.44
N THR A 123 11.24 14.08 3.47
CA THR A 123 12.39 14.73 4.08
C THR A 123 12.18 14.90 5.59
N ASP A 124 13.25 14.73 6.36
CA ASP A 124 13.30 14.99 7.81
C ASP A 124 12.32 14.21 8.71
N LEU A 125 11.74 13.12 8.22
CA LEU A 125 10.76 12.32 8.96
C LEU A 125 11.29 11.80 10.29
N HIS A 126 12.57 11.42 10.36
CA HIS A 126 13.19 10.95 11.60
C HIS A 126 13.24 12.06 12.65
N THR A 127 13.73 13.23 12.28
CA THR A 127 13.78 14.41 13.16
C THR A 127 12.40 14.76 13.68
N LEU A 128 11.41 14.88 12.77
CA LEU A 128 10.03 15.16 13.15
C LEU A 128 9.42 14.09 14.07
N SER A 129 9.78 12.82 13.87
CA SER A 129 9.33 11.72 14.72
C SER A 129 9.89 11.85 16.13
N TYR A 130 11.20 12.11 16.26
CA TYR A 130 11.83 12.31 17.56
C TYR A 130 11.29 13.54 18.29
N ASP A 131 11.13 14.66 17.60
CA ASP A 131 10.55 15.88 18.18
C ASP A 131 9.15 15.61 18.75
N ARG A 132 8.32 14.84 18.03
CA ARG A 132 7.00 14.43 18.53
C ARG A 132 7.08 13.53 19.76
N ILE A 133 8.01 12.57 19.78
CA ILE A 133 8.20 11.67 20.91
C ILE A 133 8.62 12.48 22.14
N PHE A 134 9.59 13.38 22.02
CA PHE A 134 10.04 14.24 23.14
C PHE A 134 8.97 15.20 23.62
N ALA A 135 8.07 15.64 22.73
CA ALA A 135 6.92 16.47 23.09
C ALA A 135 5.74 15.67 23.69
N GLY A 136 5.89 14.35 23.93
CA GLY A 136 4.81 13.49 24.41
C GLY A 136 3.67 13.26 23.39
N LYS A 137 3.95 13.51 22.09
CA LYS A 137 3.01 13.40 20.96
C LYS A 137 3.43 12.29 19.98
N GLY A 138 4.21 11.31 20.44
CA GLY A 138 4.56 10.13 19.66
C GLY A 138 3.33 9.29 19.31
N PHE A 139 3.45 8.47 18.28
CA PHE A 139 2.39 7.54 17.92
C PHE A 139 2.32 6.37 18.90
N SER A 140 1.10 5.98 19.24
CA SER A 140 0.79 4.83 20.10
C SER A 140 0.53 3.56 19.28
N LEU A 141 0.38 2.43 19.97
CA LEU A 141 -0.05 1.18 19.33
C LEU A 141 -1.48 1.30 18.78
N ASP A 142 -2.32 2.12 19.40
CA ASP A 142 -3.70 2.31 18.94
C ASP A 142 -3.76 3.05 17.60
N ASP A 143 -2.82 3.97 17.36
CA ASP A 143 -2.73 4.69 16.07
C ASP A 143 -2.46 3.76 14.88
N THR A 144 -1.80 2.62 15.10
CA THR A 144 -1.44 1.66 14.05
C THR A 144 -2.35 0.43 13.99
N ARG A 145 -3.24 0.25 14.97
CA ARG A 145 -4.07 -0.95 15.15
C ARG A 145 -4.88 -1.29 13.89
N ASP A 146 -5.56 -0.32 13.31
CA ASP A 146 -6.41 -0.53 12.14
C ASP A 146 -5.61 -0.95 10.91
N SER A 147 -4.40 -0.40 10.74
CA SER A 147 -3.50 -0.77 9.65
C SER A 147 -3.01 -2.21 9.80
N ILE A 148 -2.68 -2.64 11.01
CA ILE A 148 -2.28 -4.01 11.32
C ILE A 148 -3.46 -4.99 11.14
N ASN A 149 -4.65 -4.62 11.58
CA ASN A 149 -5.85 -5.45 11.38
C ASN A 149 -6.17 -5.62 9.88
N THR A 150 -6.05 -4.57 9.09
CA THR A 150 -6.23 -4.65 7.63
C THR A 150 -5.18 -5.54 6.98
N LEU A 151 -3.92 -5.42 7.40
CA LEU A 151 -2.84 -6.30 6.96
C LEU A 151 -3.15 -7.77 7.24
N GLU A 152 -3.59 -8.09 8.46
CA GLU A 152 -3.91 -9.46 8.86
C GLU A 152 -5.11 -9.99 8.07
N THR A 153 -6.12 -9.15 7.83
CA THR A 153 -7.26 -9.49 6.97
C THR A 153 -6.80 -9.84 5.55
N ILE A 154 -5.87 -9.06 4.97
CA ILE A 154 -5.30 -9.36 3.65
C ILE A 154 -4.57 -10.71 3.65
N ARG A 155 -3.80 -10.99 4.69
CA ARG A 155 -3.02 -12.24 4.80
C ARG A 155 -3.90 -13.50 4.89
N GLN A 156 -5.06 -13.38 5.53
CA GLN A 156 -5.99 -14.49 5.75
C GLN A 156 -7.07 -14.59 4.67
N ALA A 157 -7.18 -13.61 3.79
CA ALA A 157 -8.24 -13.56 2.79
C ALA A 157 -8.08 -14.64 1.72
N THR A 158 -9.21 -15.16 1.27
CA THR A 158 -9.26 -16.00 0.07
C THR A 158 -8.98 -15.15 -1.17
N VAL A 159 -8.05 -15.62 -2.03
CA VAL A 159 -7.73 -14.99 -3.31
C VAL A 159 -8.84 -15.30 -4.31
N ILE A 160 -9.45 -14.26 -4.90
CA ILE A 160 -10.60 -14.42 -5.81
C ILE A 160 -10.27 -14.21 -7.30
N GLY A 161 -9.02 -13.90 -7.65
CA GLY A 161 -8.61 -13.68 -9.04
C GLY A 161 -9.20 -12.42 -9.67
N LEU A 162 -9.33 -12.41 -10.99
CA LEU A 162 -9.80 -11.28 -11.80
C LEU A 162 -11.32 -11.09 -11.72
N THR A 163 -11.83 -10.84 -10.52
CA THR A 163 -13.27 -10.68 -10.29
C THR A 163 -13.56 -9.32 -9.64
N GLY A 164 -14.56 -8.60 -10.14
CA GLY A 164 -14.97 -7.30 -9.59
C GLY A 164 -14.00 -6.16 -9.91
N ASP A 165 -13.72 -5.32 -8.92
CA ASP A 165 -12.93 -4.11 -9.05
C ASP A 165 -11.45 -4.37 -8.69
N TYR A 166 -10.65 -4.73 -9.67
CA TYR A 166 -9.24 -5.08 -9.50
C TYR A 166 -8.31 -4.08 -10.19
N HIS A 167 -7.06 -4.03 -9.73
CA HIS A 167 -6.04 -3.14 -10.28
C HIS A 167 -5.69 -3.50 -11.73
N PRO A 168 -5.59 -2.52 -12.68
CA PRO A 168 -5.36 -2.81 -14.11
C PRO A 168 -4.11 -3.64 -14.42
N LEU A 169 -3.02 -3.46 -13.66
CA LEU A 169 -1.79 -4.23 -13.85
C LEU A 169 -1.95 -5.73 -13.59
N LEU A 170 -2.97 -6.15 -12.84
CA LEU A 170 -3.21 -7.55 -12.56
C LEU A 170 -3.51 -8.38 -13.83
N ARG A 171 -4.02 -7.74 -14.89
CA ARG A 171 -4.24 -8.39 -16.20
C ARG A 171 -2.95 -8.77 -16.93
N LYS A 172 -1.81 -8.25 -16.46
CA LYS A 172 -0.50 -8.47 -17.09
C LYS A 172 0.32 -9.56 -16.38
N LEU A 173 -0.18 -10.10 -15.26
CA LEU A 173 0.38 -11.28 -14.59
C LEU A 173 -0.05 -12.56 -15.27
#